data_d3e62224d56e14ceb112734bc79f588f
#
_entry.id   d3e62224d56e14ceb112734bc79f588f
#
_cell.length_a   1.000
_cell.length_b   1.000
_cell.length_c   1.000
_cell.angle_alpha   90.00
_cell.angle_beta   90.00
_cell.angle_gamma   90.00
#
_symmetry.space_group_name_H-M   'P 1'
#
loop_
_entity.id
_entity.type
_entity.pdbx_description
1 polymer ?
#
loop_
_entity_poly.entity_id
_entity_poly.type
_entity_poly.pdbx_seq_one_letter_code
_entity_poly.pdbx_strand_id
1 'polypeptide(L)'
;SAVPERLRDKVTNSDTLDKATERFAVIDTIKQAGTKSKDHFDTVLGTLADNNIYPVQSIGGEWSVIALARAGKLSADKAAKYYNELCEAVKANGSDRLSDRKPTENARVIIALSSLGKNSADIAGYNLLSGLDDMDYITSQGINAVIFSLIAFDTTDYSANTHDELIAYIVDNMTGKGWALAGDTADVDLTAMAIQALAPYAADEKVNAAIHSGLE
;
A
#
# COMPACT_ATOMS: atom_id res chain seq x y z
N SER A 1 4.80 -26.50 21.97
CA SER A 1 3.37 -26.69 21.69
C SER A 1 3.13 -28.13 21.26
N ALA A 2 2.17 -28.84 21.89
CA ALA A 2 1.90 -30.25 21.58
C ALA A 2 0.99 -30.35 20.35
N VAL A 3 1.17 -31.40 19.54
CA VAL A 3 0.26 -31.73 18.43
C VAL A 3 -1.17 -31.86 18.98
N PRO A 4 -2.16 -31.16 18.38
CA PRO A 4 -3.55 -31.26 18.81
C PRO A 4 -4.03 -32.73 18.83
N GLU A 5 -4.78 -33.10 19.89
CA GLU A 5 -5.21 -34.47 20.15
C GLU A 5 -5.91 -35.12 18.93
N ARG A 6 -6.75 -34.36 18.22
CA ARG A 6 -7.45 -34.79 17.01
C ARG A 6 -6.55 -35.22 15.83
N LEU A 7 -5.26 -34.86 15.86
CA LEU A 7 -4.29 -35.19 14.83
C LEU A 7 -3.30 -36.27 15.25
N ARG A 8 -3.26 -36.63 16.56
CA ARG A 8 -2.32 -37.65 17.07
C ARG A 8 -2.58 -39.03 16.48
N ASP A 9 -3.84 -39.39 16.31
CA ASP A 9 -4.23 -40.70 15.75
C ASP A 9 -3.90 -40.83 14.25
N LYS A 10 -3.57 -39.74 13.59
CA LYS A 10 -3.19 -39.72 12.16
C LYS A 10 -1.68 -39.78 11.95
N VAL A 11 -0.90 -39.72 13.01
CA VAL A 11 0.55 -39.72 12.96
C VAL A 11 1.06 -41.10 13.36
N THR A 12 1.56 -41.86 12.38
CA THR A 12 1.85 -43.31 12.55
C THR A 12 3.32 -43.62 12.89
N ASN A 13 4.22 -42.62 12.90
CA ASN A 13 5.62 -42.83 13.28
C ASN A 13 6.19 -41.61 14.02
N SER A 14 7.31 -41.79 14.76
CA SER A 14 7.94 -40.78 15.58
C SER A 14 8.46 -39.61 14.75
N ASP A 15 9.07 -39.84 13.59
CA ASP A 15 9.63 -38.79 12.73
C ASP A 15 8.54 -37.84 12.20
N THR A 16 7.35 -38.37 11.89
CA THR A 16 6.20 -37.57 11.45
C THR A 16 5.64 -36.78 12.61
N LEU A 17 5.61 -37.34 13.82
CA LEU A 17 5.19 -36.65 15.04
C LEU A 17 6.14 -35.50 15.39
N ASP A 18 7.45 -35.72 15.31
CA ASP A 18 8.47 -34.70 15.59
C ASP A 18 8.35 -33.53 14.61
N LYS A 19 8.27 -33.81 13.32
CA LYS A 19 8.05 -32.79 12.27
C LYS A 19 6.74 -32.03 12.46
N ALA A 20 5.66 -32.70 12.87
CA ALA A 20 4.39 -32.03 13.17
C ALA A 20 4.53 -31.12 14.39
N THR A 21 5.24 -31.55 15.44
CA THR A 21 5.49 -30.77 16.65
C THR A 21 6.31 -29.52 16.33
N GLU A 22 7.37 -29.64 15.51
CA GLU A 22 8.15 -28.49 15.04
C GLU A 22 7.32 -27.47 14.26
N ARG A 23 6.45 -27.94 13.34
CA ARG A 23 5.56 -27.07 12.58
C ARG A 23 4.57 -26.33 13.46
N PHE A 24 3.99 -26.98 14.46
CA PHE A 24 3.09 -26.30 15.41
C PHE A 24 3.82 -25.26 16.28
N ALA A 25 5.07 -25.53 16.66
CA ALA A 25 5.90 -24.55 17.39
C ALA A 25 6.17 -23.30 16.53
N VAL A 26 6.45 -23.47 15.23
CA VAL A 26 6.61 -22.34 14.30
C VAL A 26 5.32 -21.56 14.16
N ILE A 27 4.17 -22.21 14.00
CA ILE A 27 2.86 -21.55 13.91
C ILE A 27 2.56 -20.74 15.17
N ASP A 28 2.84 -21.26 16.36
CA ASP A 28 2.64 -20.55 17.63
C ASP A 28 3.57 -19.34 17.72
N THR A 29 4.82 -19.45 17.27
CA THR A 29 5.77 -18.34 17.22
C THR A 29 5.28 -17.23 16.30
N ILE A 30 4.79 -17.59 15.11
CA ILE A 30 4.22 -16.64 14.14
C ILE A 30 3.00 -15.92 14.74
N LYS A 31 2.11 -16.65 15.41
CA LYS A 31 0.92 -16.06 16.06
C LYS A 31 1.32 -15.09 17.19
N GLN A 32 2.31 -15.45 18.01
CA GLN A 32 2.80 -14.57 19.09
C GLN A 32 3.47 -13.30 18.52
N ALA A 33 4.26 -13.44 17.45
CA ALA A 33 4.85 -12.30 16.75
C ALA A 33 3.77 -11.40 16.16
N GLY A 34 2.74 -11.99 15.51
CA GLY A 34 1.59 -11.25 14.99
C GLY A 34 0.82 -10.48 16.06
N THR A 35 0.61 -11.08 17.24
CA THR A 35 -0.04 -10.39 18.37
C THR A 35 0.80 -9.20 18.85
N LYS A 36 2.11 -9.38 19.05
CA LYS A 36 3.01 -8.27 19.46
C LYS A 36 3.06 -7.15 18.44
N SER A 37 3.09 -7.48 17.15
CA SER A 37 3.06 -6.49 16.06
C SER A 37 1.75 -5.71 16.08
N LYS A 38 0.61 -6.37 16.31
CA LYS A 38 -0.69 -5.71 16.43
C LYS A 38 -0.74 -4.76 17.61
N ASP A 39 -0.27 -5.17 18.79
CA ASP A 39 -0.24 -4.34 20.00
C ASP A 39 0.64 -3.10 19.79
N HIS A 40 1.80 -3.27 19.15
CA HIS A 40 2.66 -2.15 18.77
C HIS A 40 1.97 -1.20 17.79
N PHE A 41 1.34 -1.75 16.75
CA PHE A 41 0.60 -0.99 15.75
C PHE A 41 -0.55 -0.20 16.39
N ASP A 42 -1.33 -0.82 17.29
CA ASP A 42 -2.42 -0.15 18.01
C ASP A 42 -1.90 0.98 18.91
N THR A 43 -0.72 0.81 19.51
CA THR A 43 -0.05 1.85 20.31
C THR A 43 0.36 3.05 19.42
N VAL A 44 0.99 2.78 18.27
CA VAL A 44 1.37 3.83 17.32
C VAL A 44 0.15 4.57 16.80
N LEU A 45 -0.92 3.85 16.42
CA LEU A 45 -2.16 4.45 15.98
C LEU A 45 -2.81 5.32 17.06
N GLY A 46 -2.74 4.89 18.34
CA GLY A 46 -3.20 5.70 19.48
C GLY A 46 -2.44 7.02 19.55
N THR A 47 -1.13 6.96 19.50
CA THR A 47 -0.26 8.16 19.50
C THR A 47 -0.56 9.08 18.30
N LEU A 48 -0.74 8.53 17.10
CA LEU A 48 -1.11 9.31 15.92
C LEU A 48 -2.50 9.93 16.07
N ALA A 49 -3.47 9.21 16.66
CA ALA A 49 -4.81 9.70 16.88
C ALA A 49 -4.87 10.88 17.87
N ASP A 50 -3.93 10.96 18.81
CA ASP A 50 -3.83 12.07 19.76
C ASP A 50 -3.27 13.35 19.12
N ASN A 51 -2.59 13.25 17.96
CA ASN A 51 -2.16 14.42 17.21
C ASN A 51 -3.35 15.23 16.70
N ASN A 52 -3.19 16.55 16.70
CA ASN A 52 -4.22 17.48 16.21
C ASN A 52 -3.89 18.07 14.83
N ILE A 53 -2.73 17.71 14.27
CA ILE A 53 -2.22 18.30 13.02
C ILE A 53 -1.79 17.16 12.10
N TYR A 54 -2.41 17.09 10.94
CA TYR A 54 -2.02 16.22 9.81
C TYR A 54 -1.73 17.15 8.63
N PRO A 55 -0.47 17.59 8.45
CA PRO A 55 -0.13 18.55 7.41
C PRO A 55 -0.49 17.98 6.04
N VAL A 56 -1.19 18.79 5.23
CA VAL A 56 -1.54 18.42 3.85
C VAL A 56 -0.32 18.48 2.94
N GLN A 57 -0.32 17.70 1.86
CA GLN A 57 0.78 17.57 0.91
C GLN A 57 2.11 17.21 1.60
N SER A 58 2.03 16.35 2.61
CA SER A 58 3.20 15.91 3.37
C SER A 58 3.17 14.39 3.60
N ILE A 59 4.34 13.76 3.58
CA ILE A 59 4.47 12.32 3.81
C ILE A 59 3.84 11.92 5.15
N GLY A 60 4.18 12.63 6.22
CA GLY A 60 3.68 12.31 7.55
C GLY A 60 2.17 12.56 7.71
N GLY A 61 1.63 13.57 7.06
CA GLY A 61 0.20 13.91 7.13
C GLY A 61 -0.68 12.89 6.44
N GLU A 62 -0.48 12.64 5.15
CA GLU A 62 -1.30 11.70 4.38
C GLU A 62 -1.20 10.27 4.93
N TRP A 63 -0.01 9.77 5.25
CA TRP A 63 0.12 8.42 5.81
C TRP A 63 -0.57 8.27 7.17
N SER A 64 -0.54 9.32 8.01
CA SER A 64 -1.28 9.34 9.28
C SER A 64 -2.79 9.29 9.04
N VAL A 65 -3.30 10.09 8.11
CA VAL A 65 -4.72 10.10 7.73
C VAL A 65 -5.16 8.75 7.18
N ILE A 66 -4.38 8.16 6.26
CA ILE A 66 -4.66 6.84 5.67
C ILE A 66 -4.72 5.76 6.76
N ALA A 67 -3.70 5.72 7.63
CA ALA A 67 -3.62 4.71 8.69
C ALA A 67 -4.78 4.83 9.68
N LEU A 68 -5.07 6.04 10.16
CA LEU A 68 -6.13 6.29 11.12
C LEU A 68 -7.53 6.10 10.55
N ALA A 69 -7.76 6.54 9.30
CA ALA A 69 -9.05 6.37 8.62
C ALA A 69 -9.36 4.88 8.40
N ARG A 70 -8.40 4.12 7.87
CA ARG A 70 -8.55 2.68 7.64
C ARG A 70 -8.67 1.87 8.93
N ALA A 71 -8.07 2.33 10.02
CA ALA A 71 -8.22 1.72 11.34
C ALA A 71 -9.49 2.14 12.09
N GLY A 72 -10.31 3.05 11.52
CA GLY A 72 -11.50 3.60 12.18
C GLY A 72 -11.19 4.46 13.42
N LYS A 73 -9.97 5.01 13.49
CA LYS A 73 -9.47 5.83 14.65
C LYS A 73 -9.39 7.32 14.33
N LEU A 74 -9.68 7.75 13.10
CA LEU A 74 -9.73 9.17 12.75
C LEU A 74 -11.10 9.75 13.07
N SER A 75 -11.14 10.77 13.92
CA SER A 75 -12.42 11.44 14.23
C SER A 75 -12.96 12.23 13.03
N ALA A 76 -14.28 12.39 12.96
CA ALA A 76 -14.94 13.13 11.89
C ALA A 76 -14.43 14.58 11.79
N ASP A 77 -14.20 15.24 12.93
CA ASP A 77 -13.69 16.62 12.96
C ASP A 77 -12.27 16.73 12.39
N LYS A 78 -11.39 15.76 12.73
CA LYS A 78 -10.02 15.71 12.19
C LYS A 78 -10.00 15.40 10.69
N ALA A 79 -10.86 14.48 10.25
CA ALA A 79 -11.04 14.16 8.84
C ALA A 79 -11.54 15.38 8.04
N ALA A 80 -12.55 16.10 8.57
CA ALA A 80 -13.09 17.31 7.96
C ALA A 80 -12.04 18.43 7.90
N LYS A 81 -11.28 18.62 8.99
CA LYS A 81 -10.19 19.60 9.04
C LYS A 81 -9.16 19.33 7.96
N TYR A 82 -8.62 18.11 7.90
CA TYR A 82 -7.64 17.72 6.88
C TYR A 82 -8.19 17.94 5.47
N TYR A 83 -9.43 17.50 5.20
CA TYR A 83 -10.06 17.67 3.89
C TYR A 83 -10.20 19.13 3.48
N ASN A 84 -10.64 20.01 4.40
CA ASN A 84 -10.79 21.44 4.12
C ASN A 84 -9.44 22.11 3.85
N GLU A 85 -8.42 21.80 4.66
CA GLU A 85 -7.06 22.32 4.45
C GLU A 85 -6.49 21.84 3.10
N LEU A 86 -6.76 20.58 2.71
CA LEU A 86 -6.37 20.05 1.41
C LEU A 86 -7.07 20.78 0.26
N CYS A 87 -8.37 21.04 0.36
CA CYS A 87 -9.11 21.80 -0.66
C CYS A 87 -8.51 23.20 -0.86
N GLU A 88 -8.18 23.90 0.22
CA GLU A 88 -7.53 25.22 0.13
C GLU A 88 -6.13 25.13 -0.50
N ALA A 89 -5.36 24.09 -0.14
CA ALA A 89 -4.02 23.89 -0.71
C ALA A 89 -4.08 23.57 -2.21
N VAL A 90 -4.99 22.68 -2.64
CA VAL A 90 -5.20 22.34 -4.05
C VAL A 90 -5.66 23.56 -4.85
N LYS A 91 -6.59 24.33 -4.31
CA LYS A 91 -7.07 25.57 -4.93
C LYS A 91 -5.96 26.60 -5.07
N ALA A 92 -5.12 26.74 -4.05
CA ALA A 92 -3.97 27.65 -4.09
C ALA A 92 -2.89 27.19 -5.09
N ASN A 93 -2.71 25.88 -5.26
CA ASN A 93 -1.81 25.30 -6.25
C ASN A 93 -2.29 25.53 -7.69
N GLY A 94 -3.61 25.53 -7.93
CA GLY A 94 -4.24 25.89 -9.21
C GLY A 94 -4.00 24.88 -10.35
N SER A 95 -3.76 23.60 -10.03
CA SER A 95 -3.45 22.56 -11.00
C SER A 95 -3.99 21.19 -10.55
N ASP A 96 -4.30 20.31 -11.51
CA ASP A 96 -4.62 18.90 -11.27
C ASP A 96 -3.39 18.11 -10.78
N ARG A 97 -2.18 18.63 -11.00
CA ARG A 97 -0.92 18.08 -10.46
C ARG A 97 -0.48 18.89 -9.24
N LEU A 98 -0.27 18.19 -8.13
CA LEU A 98 0.23 18.79 -6.88
C LEU A 98 1.71 19.12 -6.95
N SER A 99 2.42 18.49 -7.88
CA SER A 99 3.83 18.73 -8.16
C SER A 99 4.12 18.41 -9.61
N ASP A 100 4.91 19.26 -10.30
CA ASP A 100 5.33 19.00 -11.67
C ASP A 100 6.40 17.90 -11.80
N ARG A 101 6.96 17.44 -10.67
CA ARG A 101 8.09 16.51 -10.65
C ARG A 101 7.86 15.26 -9.82
N LYS A 102 6.79 15.22 -9.01
CA LYS A 102 6.56 14.17 -8.02
C LYS A 102 5.14 13.61 -8.15
N PRO A 103 4.87 12.73 -9.11
CA PRO A 103 3.57 12.07 -9.25
C PRO A 103 3.12 11.36 -7.97
N THR A 104 4.06 10.89 -7.14
CA THR A 104 3.72 10.31 -5.83
C THR A 104 3.00 11.27 -4.87
N GLU A 105 3.06 12.59 -5.09
CA GLU A 105 2.26 13.56 -4.32
C GLU A 105 0.76 13.39 -4.63
N ASN A 106 0.39 13.37 -5.93
CA ASN A 106 -0.98 13.07 -6.34
C ASN A 106 -1.42 11.69 -5.84
N ALA A 107 -0.62 10.65 -6.10
CA ALA A 107 -0.96 9.28 -5.73
C ALA A 107 -1.24 9.16 -4.21
N ARG A 108 -0.38 9.71 -3.36
CA ARG A 108 -0.54 9.67 -1.90
C ARG A 108 -1.81 10.40 -1.44
N VAL A 109 -2.08 11.59 -2.00
CA VAL A 109 -3.29 12.36 -1.67
C VAL A 109 -4.55 11.65 -2.15
N ILE A 110 -4.55 11.03 -3.33
CA ILE A 110 -5.66 10.23 -3.84
C ILE A 110 -5.97 9.08 -2.88
N ILE A 111 -4.96 8.34 -2.41
CA ILE A 111 -5.13 7.25 -1.43
C ILE A 111 -5.70 7.78 -0.11
N ALA A 112 -5.24 8.95 0.36
CA ALA A 112 -5.78 9.58 1.57
C ALA A 112 -7.24 9.97 1.39
N LEU A 113 -7.60 10.60 0.28
CA LEU A 113 -8.98 10.97 -0.05
C LEU A 113 -9.90 9.75 -0.15
N SER A 114 -9.45 8.69 -0.83
CA SER A 114 -10.18 7.42 -0.88
C SER A 114 -10.42 6.84 0.52
N SER A 115 -9.41 6.90 1.40
CA SER A 115 -9.54 6.45 2.79
C SER A 115 -10.55 7.26 3.61
N LEU A 116 -10.84 8.50 3.19
CA LEU A 116 -11.86 9.37 3.75
C LEU A 116 -13.22 9.27 3.04
N GLY A 117 -13.35 8.42 2.02
CA GLY A 117 -14.56 8.34 1.19
C GLY A 117 -14.80 9.62 0.38
N LYS A 118 -13.76 10.35 -0.01
CA LYS A 118 -13.83 11.57 -0.81
C LYS A 118 -13.47 11.31 -2.26
N ASN A 119 -14.12 12.07 -3.17
CA ASN A 119 -13.89 11.96 -4.60
C ASN A 119 -12.65 12.77 -5.04
N SER A 120 -11.62 12.08 -5.50
CA SER A 120 -10.38 12.70 -5.97
C SER A 120 -10.48 13.32 -7.38
N ALA A 121 -11.59 13.05 -8.09
CA ALA A 121 -11.86 13.65 -9.39
C ALA A 121 -12.43 15.08 -9.30
N ASP A 122 -12.80 15.53 -8.10
CA ASP A 122 -13.27 16.89 -7.86
C ASP A 122 -12.88 17.37 -6.47
N ILE A 123 -11.69 17.96 -6.38
CA ILE A 123 -11.18 18.61 -5.17
C ILE A 123 -11.03 20.09 -5.46
N ALA A 124 -11.97 20.90 -4.96
CA ALA A 124 -12.02 22.34 -5.18
C ALA A 124 -12.00 22.74 -6.68
N GLY A 125 -12.58 21.90 -7.55
CA GLY A 125 -12.67 22.09 -9.00
C GLY A 125 -11.47 21.51 -9.80
N TYR A 126 -10.57 20.77 -9.13
CA TYR A 126 -9.43 20.10 -9.77
C TYR A 126 -9.60 18.57 -9.73
N ASN A 127 -9.16 17.92 -10.80
CA ASN A 127 -9.20 16.47 -10.94
C ASN A 127 -7.79 15.87 -10.72
N LEU A 128 -7.49 15.44 -9.50
CA LEU A 128 -6.16 14.90 -9.16
C LEU A 128 -5.87 13.57 -9.87
N LEU A 129 -6.91 12.81 -10.26
CA LEU A 129 -6.76 11.56 -11.00
C LEU A 129 -6.31 11.84 -12.44
N SER A 130 -6.95 12.78 -13.14
CA SER A 130 -6.53 13.15 -14.50
C SER A 130 -5.15 13.80 -14.51
N GLY A 131 -4.77 14.51 -13.47
CA GLY A 131 -3.44 15.08 -13.30
C GLY A 131 -2.36 14.02 -13.14
N LEU A 132 -2.71 12.84 -12.61
CA LEU A 132 -1.82 11.70 -12.46
C LEU A 132 -1.78 10.80 -13.70
N ASP A 133 -2.84 10.74 -14.52
CA ASP A 133 -3.02 9.80 -15.64
C ASP A 133 -2.17 10.17 -16.88
N ASP A 134 -0.84 10.11 -16.72
CA ASP A 134 0.17 10.44 -17.72
C ASP A 134 1.44 9.61 -17.47
N MET A 135 1.75 8.64 -18.35
CA MET A 135 2.88 7.72 -18.19
C MET A 135 4.23 8.43 -18.16
N ASP A 136 4.44 9.45 -18.99
CA ASP A 136 5.72 10.20 -19.00
C ASP A 136 5.94 10.92 -17.67
N TYR A 137 4.87 11.50 -17.13
CA TYR A 137 4.91 12.13 -15.82
C TYR A 137 5.16 11.11 -14.71
N ILE A 138 4.42 9.99 -14.70
CA ILE A 138 4.56 8.95 -13.67
C ILE A 138 5.96 8.36 -13.69
N THR A 139 6.47 7.95 -14.87
CA THR A 139 7.77 7.29 -15.00
C THR A 139 8.94 8.21 -14.73
N SER A 140 8.76 9.54 -14.80
CA SER A 140 9.80 10.51 -14.48
C SER A 140 10.37 10.40 -13.06
N GLN A 141 9.61 9.81 -12.13
CA GLN A 141 10.06 9.55 -10.75
C GLN A 141 10.43 8.07 -10.52
N GLY A 142 10.47 7.25 -11.58
CA GLY A 142 10.85 5.84 -11.54
C GLY A 142 9.77 4.90 -11.03
N ILE A 143 10.16 3.63 -10.83
CA ILE A 143 9.25 2.51 -10.51
C ILE A 143 8.38 2.74 -9.27
N ASN A 144 8.89 3.44 -8.27
CA ASN A 144 8.14 3.77 -7.06
C ASN A 144 6.87 4.58 -7.37
N ALA A 145 6.95 5.53 -8.29
CA ALA A 145 5.79 6.32 -8.69
C ALA A 145 4.79 5.48 -9.49
N VAL A 146 5.28 4.57 -10.34
CA VAL A 146 4.42 3.65 -11.10
C VAL A 146 3.60 2.77 -10.16
N ILE A 147 4.25 2.16 -9.15
CA ILE A 147 3.60 1.33 -8.14
C ILE A 147 2.54 2.13 -7.37
N PHE A 148 2.89 3.32 -6.88
CA PHE A 148 1.94 4.15 -6.14
C PHE A 148 0.79 4.68 -6.98
N SER A 149 1.03 4.97 -8.27
CA SER A 149 -0.04 5.41 -9.18
C SER A 149 -1.04 4.29 -9.43
N LEU A 150 -0.59 3.06 -9.65
CA LEU A 150 -1.47 1.90 -9.78
C LEU A 150 -2.31 1.71 -8.50
N ILE A 151 -1.69 1.71 -7.32
CA ILE A 151 -2.41 1.61 -6.05
C ILE A 151 -3.43 2.76 -5.89
N ALA A 152 -3.07 3.99 -6.28
CA ALA A 152 -3.97 5.13 -6.17
C ALA A 152 -5.20 4.98 -7.07
N PHE A 153 -5.03 4.58 -8.32
CA PHE A 153 -6.15 4.34 -9.24
C PHE A 153 -7.05 3.21 -8.73
N ASP A 154 -6.47 2.11 -8.24
CA ASP A 154 -7.21 0.96 -7.70
C ASP A 154 -8.00 1.26 -6.42
N THR A 155 -7.71 2.37 -5.74
CA THR A 155 -8.52 2.82 -4.60
C THR A 155 -9.76 3.61 -5.02
N THR A 156 -9.98 3.81 -6.31
CA THR A 156 -11.07 4.63 -6.87
C THR A 156 -11.80 3.88 -7.99
N ASP A 157 -12.93 4.43 -8.45
CA ASP A 157 -13.66 3.93 -9.63
C ASP A 157 -13.20 4.62 -10.93
N TYR A 158 -12.05 5.30 -10.93
CA TYR A 158 -11.52 6.00 -12.09
C TYR A 158 -10.89 5.03 -13.08
N SER A 159 -11.34 5.10 -14.35
CA SER A 159 -10.76 4.34 -15.44
C SER A 159 -9.58 5.11 -16.02
N ALA A 160 -8.38 4.89 -15.48
CA ALA A 160 -7.17 5.53 -15.98
C ALA A 160 -6.78 4.96 -17.36
N ASN A 161 -6.37 5.85 -18.27
CA ASN A 161 -5.87 5.44 -19.59
C ASN A 161 -4.54 4.69 -19.48
N THR A 162 -3.75 5.02 -18.46
CA THR A 162 -2.42 4.42 -18.22
C THR A 162 -2.47 3.11 -17.45
N HIS A 163 -3.63 2.63 -17.02
CA HIS A 163 -3.77 1.52 -16.08
C HIS A 163 -3.04 0.24 -16.51
N ASP A 164 -3.31 -0.24 -17.73
CA ASP A 164 -2.69 -1.47 -18.25
C ASP A 164 -1.19 -1.28 -18.49
N GLU A 165 -0.77 -0.06 -18.87
CA GLU A 165 0.64 0.27 -19.05
C GLU A 165 1.40 0.29 -17.72
N LEU A 166 0.77 0.72 -16.62
CA LEU A 166 1.36 0.67 -15.28
C LEU A 166 1.63 -0.77 -14.83
N ILE A 167 0.66 -1.68 -15.04
CA ILE A 167 0.81 -3.09 -14.73
C ILE A 167 1.97 -3.69 -15.54
N ALA A 168 1.96 -3.48 -16.85
CA ALA A 168 3.02 -3.96 -17.73
C ALA A 168 4.40 -3.40 -17.33
N TYR A 169 4.47 -2.10 -17.03
CA TYR A 169 5.72 -1.46 -16.62
C TYR A 169 6.28 -2.07 -15.33
N ILE A 170 5.43 -2.34 -14.33
CA ILE A 170 5.90 -2.97 -13.08
C ILE A 170 6.46 -4.37 -13.39
N VAL A 171 5.76 -5.19 -14.17
CA VAL A 171 6.19 -6.55 -14.52
C VAL A 171 7.49 -6.53 -15.32
N ASP A 172 7.62 -5.63 -16.31
CA ASP A 172 8.77 -5.58 -17.22
C ASP A 172 10.02 -4.97 -16.59
N ASN A 173 9.89 -4.25 -15.45
CA ASN A 173 10.99 -3.60 -14.75
C ASN A 173 11.39 -4.32 -13.46
N MET A 174 11.27 -5.64 -13.41
CA MET A 174 11.82 -6.44 -12.32
C MET A 174 13.35 -6.35 -12.30
N THR A 175 13.92 -6.38 -11.11
CA THR A 175 15.36 -6.41 -10.87
C THR A 175 15.72 -7.71 -10.13
N GLY A 176 16.28 -8.68 -10.84
CA GLY A 176 16.49 -10.01 -10.30
C GLY A 176 15.14 -10.70 -9.99
N LYS A 177 14.93 -11.04 -8.70
CA LYS A 177 13.67 -11.68 -8.26
C LYS A 177 12.59 -10.70 -7.75
N GLY A 178 12.88 -9.39 -7.70
CA GLY A 178 11.96 -8.39 -7.16
C GLY A 178 12.09 -7.06 -7.87
N TRP A 179 12.01 -5.96 -7.15
CA TRP A 179 12.11 -4.61 -7.69
C TRP A 179 13.09 -3.76 -6.89
N ALA A 180 13.74 -2.81 -7.56
CA ALA A 180 14.69 -1.89 -6.98
C ALA A 180 14.37 -0.44 -7.38
N LEU A 181 14.62 0.51 -6.48
CA LEU A 181 14.52 1.93 -6.80
C LEU A 181 15.63 2.35 -7.75
N ALA A 182 16.83 1.78 -7.57
CA ALA A 182 18.01 1.98 -8.40
C ALA A 182 18.98 0.81 -8.27
N GLY A 183 19.77 0.56 -9.31
CA GLY A 183 20.74 -0.54 -9.35
C GLY A 183 20.10 -1.89 -9.70
N ASP A 184 20.82 -2.98 -9.42
CA ASP A 184 20.53 -4.35 -9.86
C ASP A 184 20.21 -5.31 -8.70
N THR A 185 20.05 -4.78 -7.50
CA THR A 185 19.68 -5.58 -6.32
C THR A 185 18.28 -5.21 -5.88
N ALA A 186 17.38 -6.19 -5.81
CA ALA A 186 16.02 -5.99 -5.35
C ALA A 186 15.98 -5.43 -3.92
N ASP A 187 15.10 -4.45 -3.72
CA ASP A 187 14.81 -3.85 -2.43
C ASP A 187 13.57 -4.50 -1.82
N VAL A 188 13.64 -4.88 -0.55
CA VAL A 188 12.56 -5.62 0.13
C VAL A 188 11.29 -4.78 0.24
N ASP A 189 11.40 -3.50 0.58
CA ASP A 189 10.23 -2.62 0.75
C ASP A 189 9.54 -2.38 -0.60
N LEU A 190 10.33 -2.09 -1.64
CA LEU A 190 9.80 -1.85 -2.97
C LEU A 190 9.21 -3.12 -3.59
N THR A 191 9.84 -4.27 -3.36
CA THR A 191 9.30 -5.57 -3.78
C THR A 191 7.96 -5.86 -3.11
N ALA A 192 7.84 -5.63 -1.81
CA ALA A 192 6.58 -5.81 -1.09
C ALA A 192 5.47 -4.88 -1.63
N MET A 193 5.80 -3.62 -1.95
CA MET A 193 4.86 -2.66 -2.53
C MET A 193 4.43 -3.05 -3.95
N ALA A 194 5.36 -3.53 -4.79
CA ALA A 194 5.05 -4.01 -6.14
C ALA A 194 4.13 -5.23 -6.10
N ILE A 195 4.41 -6.20 -5.22
CA ILE A 195 3.54 -7.37 -5.01
C ILE A 195 2.15 -6.93 -4.56
N GLN A 196 2.05 -5.96 -3.64
CA GLN A 196 0.76 -5.42 -3.20
C GLN A 196 -0.03 -4.79 -4.36
N ALA A 197 0.64 -3.99 -5.21
CA ALA A 197 0.01 -3.34 -6.35
C ALA A 197 -0.45 -4.35 -7.41
N LEU A 198 0.33 -5.41 -7.64
CA LEU A 198 0.04 -6.44 -8.63
C LEU A 198 -0.97 -7.51 -8.16
N ALA A 199 -1.18 -7.65 -6.86
CA ALA A 199 -2.02 -8.71 -6.29
C ALA A 199 -3.45 -8.79 -6.89
N PRO A 200 -4.17 -7.68 -7.18
CA PRO A 200 -5.47 -7.73 -7.83
C PRO A 200 -5.47 -8.38 -9.22
N TYR A 201 -4.33 -8.40 -9.90
CA TYR A 201 -4.13 -8.86 -11.27
C TYR A 201 -3.48 -10.25 -11.37
N ALA A 202 -3.38 -10.97 -10.25
CA ALA A 202 -2.75 -12.30 -10.18
C ALA A 202 -3.42 -13.40 -11.04
N ALA A 203 -4.56 -13.12 -11.67
CA ALA A 203 -5.17 -14.01 -12.66
C ALA A 203 -4.42 -14.00 -14.01
N ASP A 204 -3.65 -12.96 -14.32
CA ASP A 204 -2.73 -12.92 -15.44
C ASP A 204 -1.48 -13.74 -15.14
N GLU A 205 -1.09 -14.63 -16.07
CA GLU A 205 0.04 -15.57 -15.87
C GLU A 205 1.39 -14.83 -15.67
N LYS A 206 1.64 -13.71 -16.37
CA LYS A 206 2.87 -12.96 -16.25
C LYS A 206 2.94 -12.22 -14.92
N VAL A 207 1.83 -11.59 -14.53
CA VAL A 207 1.70 -10.92 -13.23
C VAL A 207 1.89 -11.93 -12.11
N ASN A 208 1.25 -13.08 -12.20
CA ASN A 208 1.39 -14.15 -11.20
C ASN A 208 2.84 -14.63 -11.07
N ALA A 209 3.52 -14.85 -12.21
CA ALA A 209 4.93 -15.25 -12.21
C ALA A 209 5.84 -14.17 -11.55
N ALA A 210 5.58 -12.89 -11.82
CA ALA A 210 6.31 -11.77 -11.21
C ALA A 210 6.10 -11.72 -9.69
N ILE A 211 4.85 -11.86 -9.22
CA ILE A 211 4.52 -11.93 -7.79
C ILE A 211 5.27 -13.10 -7.11
N HIS A 212 5.20 -14.30 -7.69
CA HIS A 212 5.86 -15.47 -7.13
C HIS A 212 7.38 -15.31 -7.07
N SER A 213 7.99 -14.71 -8.10
CA SER A 213 9.43 -14.41 -8.09
C SER A 213 9.81 -13.46 -6.94
N GLY A 214 8.98 -12.45 -6.67
CA GLY A 214 9.24 -11.49 -5.59
C GLY A 214 9.03 -12.06 -4.18
N LEU A 215 8.33 -13.18 -4.05
CA LEU A 215 8.11 -13.87 -2.76
C LEU A 215 9.24 -14.85 -2.38
N GLU A 216 10.13 -15.23 -3.30
CA GLU A 216 11.27 -16.12 -3.10
C GLU A 216 12.52 -15.40 -2.55
#